data_5c0d7dd21820300dfa40a4d9d1cbd54b
#
_entry.id   5c0d7dd21820300dfa40a4d9d1cbd54b
#
_cell.length_a   1.000
_cell.length_b   1.000
_cell.length_c   1.000
_cell.angle_alpha   90.00
_cell.angle_beta   90.00
_cell.angle_gamma   90.00
#
_symmetry.space_group_name_H-M   'P 1'
#
loop_
_entity.id
_entity.type
_entity.pdbx_description
1 polymer ?
#
loop_
_entity_poly.entity_id
_entity_poly.type
_entity_poly.pdbx_seq_one_letter_code
_entity_poly.pdbx_strand_id
1 'polypeptide(L)'
;MTFIPQESYSKKELVECGNGTLFTKDGDGRLPSDQMLMFDEITSINDFDGEYGKGKIVANLNINPDLWFFKCHFKEDPVMPGCLGLDAMWQLLGFYLLWSGLPGIGRALGAENIKFFGQVLPSADIVRYELDIKRVINRGAVLGVANGKMYVDDKEIYSAEKLKVGLFNDPSSF
;
A
#
# COMPACT_ATOMS: atom_id res chain seq x y z
N MET A 1 11.87 16.21 -15.57
CA MET A 1 10.92 15.45 -16.43
C MET A 1 9.57 15.47 -15.75
N THR A 2 8.47 15.58 -16.49
CA THR A 2 7.13 15.50 -15.91
C THR A 2 6.81 14.03 -15.66
N PHE A 3 6.37 13.67 -14.45
CA PHE A 3 5.90 12.32 -14.14
C PHE A 3 4.71 11.98 -15.06
N ILE A 4 4.78 10.82 -15.70
CA ILE A 4 3.68 10.27 -16.50
C ILE A 4 3.15 9.05 -15.75
N PRO A 5 1.89 9.07 -15.27
CA PRO A 5 1.29 7.92 -14.59
C PRO A 5 1.29 6.68 -15.49
N GLN A 6 1.67 5.55 -14.93
CA GLN A 6 1.60 4.24 -15.57
C GLN A 6 0.50 3.40 -14.92
N GLU A 7 0.06 2.34 -15.58
CA GLU A 7 -0.99 1.43 -15.07
C GLU A 7 -0.42 0.29 -14.22
N SER A 8 0.92 0.15 -14.15
CA SER A 8 1.61 -0.85 -13.33
C SER A 8 3.02 -0.38 -12.97
N TYR A 9 3.61 -0.95 -11.92
CA TYR A 9 4.96 -0.60 -11.44
C TYR A 9 5.70 -1.85 -10.98
N SER A 10 6.93 -1.99 -11.45
CA SER A 10 7.88 -3.03 -11.07
C SER A 10 8.53 -2.73 -9.71
N LYS A 11 9.17 -3.74 -9.10
CA LYS A 11 9.97 -3.58 -7.87
C LYS A 11 10.99 -2.45 -7.97
N LYS A 12 11.66 -2.34 -9.12
CA LYS A 12 12.67 -1.30 -9.36
C LYS A 12 12.06 0.10 -9.22
N GLU A 13 10.91 0.34 -9.84
CA GLU A 13 10.21 1.62 -9.79
C GLU A 13 9.67 1.93 -8.38
N LEU A 14 9.22 0.91 -7.65
CA LEU A 14 8.82 1.06 -6.25
C LEU A 14 10.00 1.46 -5.35
N VAL A 15 11.20 0.90 -5.59
CA VAL A 15 12.44 1.33 -4.92
C VAL A 15 12.80 2.77 -5.30
N GLU A 16 12.64 3.16 -6.57
CA GLU A 16 12.82 4.54 -7.03
C GLU A 16 11.85 5.51 -6.31
N CYS A 17 10.61 5.08 -6.05
CA CYS A 17 9.67 5.84 -5.21
C CYS A 17 10.22 6.02 -3.78
N GLY A 18 10.73 4.95 -3.17
CA GLY A 18 11.36 5.00 -1.85
C GLY A 18 12.56 5.95 -1.80
N ASN A 19 13.35 6.00 -2.87
CA ASN A 19 14.50 6.89 -3.01
C ASN A 19 14.09 8.36 -3.34
N GLY A 20 12.83 8.61 -3.67
CA GLY A 20 12.33 9.92 -4.05
C GLY A 20 12.65 10.35 -5.48
N THR A 21 12.87 9.39 -6.37
CA THR A 21 13.24 9.63 -7.77
C THR A 21 12.13 9.30 -8.77
N LEU A 22 11.08 8.59 -8.34
CA LEU A 22 9.93 8.25 -9.19
C LEU A 22 8.99 9.45 -9.38
N PHE A 23 8.56 10.06 -8.29
CA PHE A 23 7.76 11.30 -8.29
C PHE A 23 8.74 12.46 -8.16
N THR A 24 8.87 13.26 -9.19
CA THR A 24 10.01 14.19 -9.37
C THR A 24 9.83 15.56 -8.73
N LYS A 25 8.89 15.74 -7.81
CA LYS A 25 8.69 17.00 -7.09
C LYS A 25 9.38 16.96 -5.74
N ASP A 26 10.11 18.03 -5.42
CA ASP A 26 10.64 18.22 -4.07
C ASP A 26 9.51 18.25 -3.04
N GLY A 27 9.64 17.48 -1.96
CA GLY A 27 8.63 17.37 -0.92
C GLY A 27 7.56 16.30 -1.16
N ASP A 28 7.64 15.54 -2.24
CA ASP A 28 6.73 14.40 -2.45
C ASP A 28 6.99 13.28 -1.44
N GLY A 29 5.92 12.57 -1.11
CA GLY A 29 5.99 11.40 -0.26
C GLY A 29 6.77 10.26 -0.91
N ARG A 30 7.17 9.30 -0.08
CA ARG A 30 7.97 8.15 -0.47
C ARG A 30 7.33 6.88 0.06
N LEU A 31 7.54 5.78 -0.64
CA LEU A 31 7.33 4.45 -0.07
C LEU A 31 8.42 4.16 0.98
N PRO A 32 8.13 3.31 1.97
CA PRO A 32 9.18 2.74 2.80
C PRO A 32 10.22 1.99 1.95
N SER A 33 11.42 1.84 2.48
CA SER A 33 12.49 1.11 1.83
C SER A 33 12.73 -0.26 2.48
N ASP A 34 13.50 -1.09 1.79
CA ASP A 34 14.00 -2.38 2.26
C ASP A 34 12.92 -3.28 2.83
N GLN A 35 13.06 -3.67 4.09
CA GLN A 35 12.18 -4.61 4.78
C GLN A 35 10.76 -4.09 5.00
N MET A 36 10.56 -2.77 5.03
CA MET A 36 9.25 -2.17 5.23
C MET A 36 8.46 -1.93 3.93
N LEU A 37 9.06 -2.13 2.77
CA LEU A 37 8.32 -2.14 1.51
C LEU A 37 7.58 -3.47 1.37
N MET A 38 6.27 -3.44 1.58
CA MET A 38 5.45 -4.64 1.79
C MET A 38 4.79 -5.20 0.52
N PHE A 39 5.29 -4.84 -0.66
CA PHE A 39 4.90 -5.42 -1.94
C PHE A 39 6.05 -5.34 -2.96
N ASP A 40 6.02 -6.23 -3.96
CA ASP A 40 7.06 -6.35 -4.96
C ASP A 40 6.70 -5.70 -6.29
N GLU A 41 5.40 -5.56 -6.55
CA GLU A 41 4.88 -4.95 -7.76
C GLU A 41 3.48 -4.37 -7.53
N ILE A 42 3.13 -3.35 -8.29
CA ILE A 42 1.74 -2.92 -8.50
C ILE A 42 1.34 -3.44 -9.88
N THR A 43 0.43 -4.41 -9.89
CA THR A 43 -0.01 -5.08 -11.14
C THR A 43 -1.04 -4.26 -11.89
N SER A 44 -1.84 -3.46 -11.19
CA SER A 44 -2.73 -2.49 -11.84
C SER A 44 -3.03 -1.31 -10.94
N ILE A 45 -3.16 -0.13 -11.54
CA ILE A 45 -3.60 1.10 -10.88
C ILE A 45 -4.34 1.96 -11.90
N ASN A 46 -5.54 2.45 -11.53
CA ASN A 46 -6.35 3.34 -12.35
C ASN A 46 -7.29 4.19 -11.48
N ASP A 47 -7.92 5.21 -12.08
CA ASP A 47 -8.78 6.19 -11.41
C ASP A 47 -10.28 6.06 -11.74
N PHE A 48 -10.69 4.98 -12.40
CA PHE A 48 -12.05 4.78 -12.89
C PHE A 48 -12.72 3.47 -12.45
N ASP A 49 -11.95 2.48 -12.03
CA ASP A 49 -12.44 1.13 -11.66
C ASP A 49 -12.73 1.03 -10.14
N GLY A 50 -12.95 -0.20 -9.68
CA GLY A 50 -13.22 -0.52 -8.29
C GLY A 50 -14.69 -0.41 -7.89
N GLU A 51 -14.99 -0.81 -6.67
CA GLU A 51 -16.35 -0.86 -6.11
C GLU A 51 -17.11 0.47 -6.21
N TYR A 52 -16.39 1.59 -6.15
CA TYR A 52 -16.97 2.94 -6.15
C TYR A 52 -16.81 3.67 -7.50
N GLY A 53 -16.19 3.06 -8.51
CA GLY A 53 -15.89 3.69 -9.78
C GLY A 53 -14.97 4.93 -9.64
N LYS A 54 -14.07 4.94 -8.66
CA LYS A 54 -13.19 6.06 -8.30
C LYS A 54 -11.72 5.67 -8.24
N GLY A 55 -11.42 4.49 -8.75
CA GLY A 55 -10.08 3.95 -8.85
C GLY A 55 -9.87 2.68 -8.04
N LYS A 56 -8.92 1.90 -8.51
CA LYS A 56 -8.46 0.65 -7.90
C LYS A 56 -6.95 0.55 -7.98
N ILE A 57 -6.35 -0.05 -6.97
CA ILE A 57 -4.94 -0.43 -6.99
C ILE A 57 -4.78 -1.87 -6.52
N VAL A 58 -4.00 -2.65 -7.26
CA VAL A 58 -3.69 -4.05 -6.97
C VAL A 58 -2.19 -4.24 -6.94
N ALA A 59 -1.69 -4.90 -5.90
CA ALA A 59 -0.28 -5.18 -5.73
C ALA A 59 -0.04 -6.59 -5.21
N ASN A 60 1.14 -7.13 -5.49
CA ASN A 60 1.56 -8.46 -5.08
C ASN A 60 2.82 -8.41 -4.21
N LEU A 61 2.91 -9.34 -3.25
CA LEU A 61 4.12 -9.69 -2.50
C LEU A 61 4.39 -11.18 -2.73
N ASN A 62 5.55 -11.51 -3.28
CA ASN A 62 6.01 -12.88 -3.40
C ASN A 62 6.43 -13.40 -2.03
N ILE A 63 5.90 -14.54 -1.64
CA ILE A 63 6.23 -15.16 -0.36
C ILE A 63 7.33 -16.18 -0.56
N ASN A 64 8.30 -16.13 0.33
CA ASN A 64 9.32 -17.16 0.48
C ASN A 64 9.70 -17.32 1.96
N PRO A 65 10.18 -18.48 2.38
CA PRO A 65 10.49 -18.77 3.79
C PRO A 65 11.58 -17.88 4.41
N ASP A 66 12.38 -17.20 3.58
CA ASP A 66 13.50 -16.37 4.04
C ASP A 66 13.08 -14.92 4.36
N LEU A 67 11.84 -14.55 4.12
CA LEU A 67 11.34 -13.23 4.48
C LEU A 67 11.56 -12.97 5.97
N TRP A 68 12.04 -11.78 6.27
CA TRP A 68 12.56 -11.40 7.59
C TRP A 68 11.58 -11.66 8.75
N PHE A 69 10.28 -11.42 8.52
CA PHE A 69 9.27 -11.57 9.56
C PHE A 69 9.03 -13.03 9.96
N PHE A 70 9.25 -14.01 9.08
CA PHE A 70 9.15 -15.43 9.44
C PHE A 70 10.26 -15.87 10.40
N LYS A 71 11.40 -15.16 10.44
CA LYS A 71 12.51 -15.46 11.35
C LYS A 71 12.27 -15.01 12.79
N CYS A 72 11.30 -14.14 13.01
CA CYS A 72 11.04 -13.51 14.31
C CYS A 72 9.58 -13.54 14.77
N HIS A 73 8.65 -13.91 13.90
CA HIS A 73 7.23 -13.90 14.23
C HIS A 73 6.51 -15.18 13.76
N PHE A 74 6.54 -16.22 14.56
CA PHE A 74 7.20 -16.46 15.84
C PHE A 74 8.31 -17.50 15.66
N LYS A 75 9.22 -17.67 16.64
CA LYS A 75 10.43 -18.50 16.50
C LYS A 75 10.17 -19.95 16.07
N GLU A 76 9.10 -20.57 16.56
CA GLU A 76 8.73 -21.96 16.25
C GLU A 76 7.35 -22.07 15.56
N ASP A 77 6.76 -20.91 15.25
CA ASP A 77 5.46 -20.78 14.58
C ASP A 77 5.51 -19.58 13.61
N PRO A 78 6.23 -19.71 12.47
CA PRO A 78 6.42 -18.61 11.55
C PRO A 78 5.13 -18.26 10.82
N VAL A 79 4.71 -17.01 10.99
CA VAL A 79 3.54 -16.42 10.34
C VAL A 79 3.79 -14.94 10.06
N MET A 80 3.31 -14.42 8.95
CA MET A 80 3.39 -12.99 8.65
C MET A 80 2.59 -12.19 9.68
N PRO A 81 3.18 -11.15 10.32
CA PRO A 81 2.42 -10.26 11.19
C PRO A 81 1.24 -9.61 10.49
N GLY A 82 0.04 -9.68 11.06
CA GLY A 82 -1.16 -9.08 10.48
C GLY A 82 -1.04 -7.57 10.26
N CYS A 83 -0.32 -6.87 11.15
CA CYS A 83 -0.06 -5.43 11.01
C CYS A 83 0.73 -5.07 9.74
N LEU A 84 1.57 -5.95 9.21
CA LEU A 84 2.31 -5.69 7.97
C LEU A 84 1.42 -5.70 6.74
N GLY A 85 0.41 -6.58 6.69
CA GLY A 85 -0.60 -6.57 5.63
C GLY A 85 -1.45 -5.30 5.67
N LEU A 86 -1.80 -4.83 6.86
CA LEU A 86 -2.51 -3.56 7.03
C LEU A 86 -1.63 -2.37 6.61
N ASP A 87 -0.36 -2.38 6.98
CA ASP A 87 0.59 -1.32 6.60
C ASP A 87 0.79 -1.28 5.07
N ALA A 88 0.86 -2.43 4.40
CA ALA A 88 0.89 -2.50 2.95
C ALA A 88 -0.29 -1.76 2.30
N MET A 89 -1.48 -1.90 2.86
CA MET A 89 -2.68 -1.21 2.35
C MET A 89 -2.55 0.32 2.49
N TRP A 90 -2.01 0.82 3.61
CA TRP A 90 -1.73 2.26 3.76
C TRP A 90 -0.63 2.75 2.82
N GLN A 91 0.41 1.96 2.60
CA GLN A 91 1.47 2.26 1.63
C GLN A 91 0.88 2.41 0.21
N LEU A 92 0.01 1.47 -0.20
CA LEU A 92 -0.65 1.51 -1.51
C LEU A 92 -1.59 2.71 -1.65
N LEU A 93 -2.35 3.06 -0.62
CA LEU A 93 -3.19 4.25 -0.64
C LEU A 93 -2.36 5.53 -0.74
N GLY A 94 -1.25 5.61 -0.01
CA GLY A 94 -0.30 6.72 -0.12
C GLY A 94 0.29 6.83 -1.52
N PHE A 95 0.73 5.71 -2.11
CA PHE A 95 1.21 5.65 -3.49
C PHE A 95 0.16 6.13 -4.48
N TYR A 96 -1.09 5.69 -4.33
CA TYR A 96 -2.21 6.11 -5.18
C TYR A 96 -2.41 7.62 -5.19
N LEU A 97 -2.31 8.27 -4.03
CA LEU A 97 -2.45 9.73 -3.94
C LEU A 97 -1.33 10.47 -4.68
N LEU A 98 -0.08 10.00 -4.54
CA LEU A 98 1.07 10.56 -5.27
C LEU A 98 0.96 10.30 -6.78
N TRP A 99 0.56 9.09 -7.16
CA TRP A 99 0.30 8.71 -8.55
C TRP A 99 -0.78 9.61 -9.20
N SER A 100 -1.78 10.00 -8.43
CA SER A 100 -2.82 10.96 -8.86
C SER A 100 -2.33 12.42 -8.97
N GLY A 101 -1.03 12.66 -8.77
CA GLY A 101 -0.41 14.00 -8.87
C GLY A 101 -0.61 14.87 -7.64
N LEU A 102 -1.05 14.33 -6.53
CA LEU A 102 -1.25 15.10 -5.29
C LEU A 102 0.07 15.18 -4.51
N PRO A 103 0.50 16.38 -4.10
CA PRO A 103 1.79 16.58 -3.41
C PRO A 103 1.68 16.32 -1.90
N GLY A 104 2.81 16.02 -1.28
CA GLY A 104 2.97 15.97 0.18
C GLY A 104 3.46 14.62 0.69
N ILE A 105 3.77 14.58 1.97
CA ILE A 105 4.33 13.43 2.68
C ILE A 105 3.21 12.65 3.35
N GLY A 106 3.11 11.35 3.05
CA GLY A 106 2.06 10.47 3.53
C GLY A 106 2.13 10.13 5.01
N ARG A 107 0.98 10.13 5.68
CA ARG A 107 0.80 9.56 7.02
C ARG A 107 -0.47 8.74 7.07
N ALA A 108 -0.39 7.55 7.66
CA ALA A 108 -1.55 6.74 7.98
C ALA A 108 -2.36 7.42 9.09
N LEU A 109 -3.67 7.59 8.88
CA LEU A 109 -4.56 8.27 9.82
C LEU A 109 -5.51 7.31 10.54
N GLY A 110 -5.69 6.12 10.02
CA GLY A 110 -6.54 5.11 10.64
C GLY A 110 -7.22 4.18 9.64
N ALA A 111 -8.00 3.27 10.18
CA ALA A 111 -8.87 2.35 9.46
C ALA A 111 -10.03 1.96 10.37
N GLU A 112 -11.09 1.42 9.78
CA GLU A 112 -12.26 0.92 10.50
C GLU A 112 -12.51 -0.55 10.12
N ASN A 113 -13.20 -1.29 10.99
CA ASN A 113 -13.64 -2.67 10.73
C ASN A 113 -12.54 -3.60 10.19
N ILE A 114 -11.36 -3.53 10.79
CA ILE A 114 -10.23 -4.40 10.41
C ILE A 114 -10.55 -5.82 10.89
N LYS A 115 -10.51 -6.78 9.96
CA LYS A 115 -10.75 -8.19 10.23
C LYS A 115 -9.65 -9.04 9.64
N PHE A 116 -9.06 -9.90 10.47
CA PHE A 116 -8.12 -10.95 10.09
C PHE A 116 -8.81 -12.30 10.28
N PHE A 117 -9.02 -13.03 9.19
CA PHE A 117 -9.71 -14.34 9.21
C PHE A 117 -8.90 -15.42 8.48
N GLY A 118 -7.63 -15.16 8.23
CA GLY A 118 -6.64 -16.08 7.70
C GLY A 118 -5.24 -15.61 8.03
N GLN A 119 -4.25 -16.35 7.58
CA GLN A 119 -2.84 -16.12 7.85
C GLN A 119 -1.98 -16.39 6.62
N VAL A 120 -0.77 -15.83 6.58
CA VAL A 120 0.24 -16.10 5.56
C VAL A 120 1.36 -16.91 6.20
N LEU A 121 1.53 -18.13 5.73
CA LEU A 121 2.57 -19.06 6.17
C LEU A 121 3.78 -19.05 5.22
N PRO A 122 4.96 -19.51 5.63
CA PRO A 122 6.14 -19.63 4.75
C PRO A 122 5.93 -20.50 3.51
N SER A 123 4.93 -21.36 3.51
CA SER A 123 4.57 -22.24 2.39
C SER A 123 3.63 -21.61 1.37
N ALA A 124 3.17 -20.37 1.60
CA ALA A 124 2.37 -19.63 0.62
C ALA A 124 3.24 -19.21 -0.57
N ASP A 125 2.61 -18.99 -1.72
CA ASP A 125 3.28 -18.51 -2.92
C ASP A 125 3.20 -17.00 -3.06
N ILE A 126 2.00 -16.43 -2.91
CA ILE A 126 1.77 -15.03 -3.19
C ILE A 126 0.71 -14.40 -2.28
N VAL A 127 0.95 -13.17 -1.87
CA VAL A 127 -0.04 -12.27 -1.29
C VAL A 127 -0.46 -11.25 -2.34
N ARG A 128 -1.77 -11.02 -2.47
CA ARG A 128 -2.33 -9.95 -3.28
C ARG A 128 -3.10 -8.97 -2.41
N TYR A 129 -2.83 -7.70 -2.60
CA TYR A 129 -3.57 -6.60 -2.00
C TYR A 129 -4.46 -5.94 -3.05
N GLU A 130 -5.71 -5.65 -2.70
CA GLU A 130 -6.64 -4.89 -3.54
C GLU A 130 -7.22 -3.74 -2.72
N LEU A 131 -7.13 -2.52 -3.24
CA LEU A 131 -7.78 -1.35 -2.65
C LEU A 131 -8.76 -0.75 -3.64
N ASP A 132 -9.98 -0.56 -3.19
CA ASP A 132 -11.02 0.20 -3.88
C ASP A 132 -11.08 1.61 -3.31
N ILE A 133 -10.79 2.59 -4.15
CA ILE A 133 -10.74 4.01 -3.74
C ILE A 133 -12.18 4.51 -3.54
N LYS A 134 -12.46 4.91 -2.33
CA LYS A 134 -13.78 5.40 -1.94
C LYS A 134 -13.91 6.91 -2.10
N ARG A 135 -12.85 7.63 -1.76
CA ARG A 135 -12.87 9.10 -1.74
C ARG A 135 -11.45 9.67 -1.74
N VAL A 136 -11.25 10.70 -2.54
CA VAL A 136 -10.08 11.58 -2.45
C VAL A 136 -10.58 13.00 -2.22
N ILE A 137 -10.06 13.64 -1.18
CA ILE A 137 -10.36 15.04 -0.83
C ILE A 137 -9.07 15.82 -1.01
N ASN A 138 -9.18 16.94 -1.74
CA ASN A 138 -8.09 17.88 -1.94
C ASN A 138 -8.64 19.32 -1.74
N ARG A 139 -8.87 19.67 -0.48
CA ARG A 139 -9.38 21.00 -0.09
C ARG A 139 -8.65 21.45 1.18
N GLY A 140 -7.50 22.10 1.00
CA GLY A 140 -6.65 22.55 2.12
C GLY A 140 -5.76 21.44 2.71
N ALA A 141 -6.26 20.23 2.82
CA ALA A 141 -5.50 19.02 3.12
C ALA A 141 -5.87 17.92 2.11
N VAL A 142 -4.93 17.04 1.82
CA VAL A 142 -5.15 15.87 0.97
C VAL A 142 -5.50 14.68 1.87
N LEU A 143 -6.61 14.02 1.60
CA LEU A 143 -7.05 12.82 2.31
C LEU A 143 -7.55 11.78 1.31
N GLY A 144 -6.92 10.60 1.32
CA GLY A 144 -7.42 9.41 0.65
C GLY A 144 -8.18 8.51 1.61
N VAL A 145 -9.28 7.94 1.13
CA VAL A 145 -10.07 6.93 1.82
C VAL A 145 -10.31 5.75 0.88
N ALA A 146 -10.00 4.54 1.32
CA ALA A 146 -10.19 3.31 0.55
C ALA A 146 -10.70 2.17 1.42
N ASN A 147 -11.31 1.17 0.80
CA ASN A 147 -11.49 -0.14 1.40
C ASN A 147 -10.43 -1.08 0.85
N GLY A 148 -9.92 -1.99 1.68
CA GLY A 148 -8.84 -2.89 1.30
C GLY A 148 -9.18 -4.35 1.61
N LYS A 149 -8.66 -5.23 0.77
CA LYS A 149 -8.68 -6.69 0.94
C LYS A 149 -7.30 -7.25 0.70
N MET A 150 -6.98 -8.32 1.40
CA MET A 150 -5.76 -9.08 1.22
C MET A 150 -6.09 -10.54 1.00
N TYR A 151 -5.41 -11.13 0.04
CA TYR A 151 -5.56 -12.52 -0.36
C TYR A 151 -4.23 -13.24 -0.22
N VAL A 152 -4.24 -14.49 0.17
CA VAL A 152 -3.12 -15.42 0.08
C VAL A 152 -3.53 -16.58 -0.82
N ASP A 153 -2.75 -16.81 -1.88
CA ASP A 153 -3.02 -17.87 -2.88
C ASP A 153 -4.52 -17.87 -3.30
N ASP A 154 -5.03 -16.69 -3.68
CA ASP A 154 -6.40 -16.37 -4.07
C ASP A 154 -7.49 -16.52 -2.99
N LYS A 155 -7.13 -16.85 -1.76
CA LYS A 155 -8.07 -16.88 -0.65
C LYS A 155 -8.06 -15.56 0.11
N GLU A 156 -9.20 -14.88 0.21
CA GLU A 156 -9.34 -13.67 1.03
C GLU A 156 -9.06 -13.97 2.51
N ILE A 157 -8.19 -13.21 3.13
CA ILE A 157 -7.77 -13.39 4.53
C ILE A 157 -7.86 -12.13 5.39
N TYR A 158 -7.89 -10.92 4.78
CA TYR A 158 -8.05 -9.66 5.49
C TYR A 158 -9.08 -8.79 4.78
N SER A 159 -9.77 -7.98 5.59
CA SER A 159 -10.53 -6.83 5.10
C SER A 159 -10.32 -5.64 6.04
N ALA A 160 -10.25 -4.45 5.46
CA ALA A 160 -10.21 -3.19 6.19
C ALA A 160 -11.08 -2.16 5.49
N GLU A 161 -11.91 -1.49 6.25
CA GLU A 161 -12.76 -0.41 5.74
C GLU A 161 -12.18 0.94 6.11
N LYS A 162 -12.46 1.93 5.27
CA LYS A 162 -12.07 3.32 5.49
C LYS A 162 -10.60 3.48 5.93
N LEU A 163 -9.70 2.77 5.25
CA LEU A 163 -8.27 3.09 5.31
C LEU A 163 -8.11 4.56 4.96
N LYS A 164 -7.39 5.31 5.80
CA LYS A 164 -7.20 6.75 5.64
C LYS A 164 -5.72 7.08 5.59
N VAL A 165 -5.31 7.83 4.57
CA VAL A 165 -3.97 8.41 4.43
C VAL A 165 -4.12 9.88 4.12
N GLY A 166 -3.40 10.72 4.87
CA GLY A 166 -3.26 12.15 4.58
C GLY A 166 -1.92 12.45 3.93
N LEU A 167 -1.87 13.43 3.03
CA LEU A 167 -0.63 14.03 2.55
C LEU A 167 -0.45 15.41 3.18
N PHE A 168 0.71 15.63 3.76
CA PHE A 168 1.07 16.85 4.50
C PHE A 168 2.25 17.54 3.83
N ASN A 169 2.16 18.86 3.64
CA ASN A 169 3.30 19.66 3.18
C ASN A 169 4.37 19.77 4.27
N ASP A 170 3.95 19.86 5.52
CA ASP A 170 4.81 19.83 6.70
C ASP A 170 4.30 18.76 7.69
N PRO A 171 4.93 17.57 7.73
CA PRO A 171 4.51 16.51 8.63
C PRO A 171 4.84 16.78 10.11
N SER A 172 5.57 17.85 10.44
CA SER A 172 5.84 18.23 11.84
C SER A 172 4.59 18.72 12.56
N SER A 173 3.56 19.08 11.82
CA SER A 173 2.25 19.50 12.35
C SER A 173 1.27 18.35 12.61
N PHE A 174 1.71 17.10 12.40
CA PHE A 174 0.89 15.89 12.58
C PHE A 174 0.91 15.37 14.04
#